data_81577bc7d81ee0adeabbed6731f52829
#
_entry.id   81577bc7d81ee0adeabbed6731f52829
#
_cell.length_a   1.000
_cell.length_b   1.000
_cell.length_c   1.000
_cell.angle_alpha   90.00
_cell.angle_beta   90.00
_cell.angle_gamma   90.00
#
_symmetry.space_group_name_H-M   'P 1'
#
loop_
_entity.id
_entity.type
_entity.pdbx_description
1 polymer ?
#
loop_
_entity_poly.entity_id
_entity_poly.type
_entity_poly.pdbx_seq_one_letter_code
_entity_poly.pdbx_strand_id
1 'polypeptide(L)'
;MITGKQLRDAVISGANSILKNRKFVDDLNIFPVPDGDTGTNMSMTIGAGSDAMQALADNETTAKVAKAAASAMLRGARGNSGVILSLLFRGFSKGLEDTVEADGTQLAAALAIGVDSAYKAVMKPTEGTILTVARVAAEKGAAAAEIDNDPIYVWDAICMGAAEALATTPDLLPVLKKAGVVDAGGQVSA
;
A
#
# COMPACT_ATOMS: atom_id res chain seq x y z
N MET A 1 16.75 0.45 12.12
CA MET A 1 15.92 -0.77 12.10
C MET A 1 14.55 -0.45 12.64
N ILE A 2 13.47 -1.02 12.06
CA ILE A 2 12.12 -1.01 12.65
C ILE A 2 11.81 -2.40 13.20
N THR A 3 11.15 -2.43 14.35
CA THR A 3 10.69 -3.66 15.00
C THR A 3 9.35 -4.12 14.43
N GLY A 4 8.98 -5.37 14.68
CA GLY A 4 7.65 -5.87 14.32
C GLY A 4 6.51 -5.06 14.96
N LYS A 5 6.72 -4.60 16.23
CA LYS A 5 5.76 -3.71 16.90
C LYS A 5 5.56 -2.39 16.14
N GLN A 6 6.64 -1.75 15.71
CA GLN A 6 6.57 -0.49 14.96
C GLN A 6 5.88 -0.68 13.60
N LEU A 7 6.21 -1.77 12.88
CA LEU A 7 5.52 -2.11 11.64
C LEU A 7 4.01 -2.34 11.88
N ARG A 8 3.65 -3.09 12.91
CA ARG A 8 2.26 -3.33 13.30
C ARG A 8 1.52 -2.01 13.58
N ASP A 9 2.10 -1.17 14.41
CA ASP A 9 1.49 0.09 14.84
C ASP A 9 1.32 1.05 13.65
N ALA A 10 2.27 1.07 12.71
CA ALA A 10 2.19 1.84 11.47
C ALA A 10 1.02 1.38 10.57
N VAL A 11 0.87 0.07 10.36
CA VAL A 11 -0.22 -0.46 9.52
C VAL A 11 -1.58 -0.24 10.17
N ILE A 12 -1.70 -0.40 11.50
CA ILE A 12 -2.94 -0.10 12.24
C ILE A 12 -3.28 1.39 12.11
N SER A 13 -2.30 2.28 12.21
CA SER A 13 -2.50 3.72 12.02
C SER A 13 -2.98 4.03 10.60
N GLY A 14 -2.37 3.43 9.58
CA GLY A 14 -2.81 3.54 8.19
C GLY A 14 -4.24 3.04 7.98
N ALA A 15 -4.60 1.90 8.56
CA ALA A 15 -5.96 1.36 8.50
C ALA A 15 -6.99 2.32 9.09
N ASN A 16 -6.67 2.94 10.24
CA ASN A 16 -7.53 3.94 10.87
C ASN A 16 -7.66 5.20 10.01
N SER A 17 -6.58 5.64 9.34
CA SER A 17 -6.61 6.78 8.43
C SER A 17 -7.51 6.52 7.23
N ILE A 18 -7.38 5.35 6.61
CA ILE A 18 -8.24 4.95 5.49
C ILE A 18 -9.71 4.89 5.91
N LEU A 19 -10.01 4.32 7.08
CA LEU A 19 -11.37 4.24 7.60
C LEU A 19 -11.99 5.63 7.81
N LYS A 20 -11.23 6.57 8.37
CA LYS A 20 -11.67 7.96 8.57
C LYS A 20 -11.96 8.68 7.25
N ASN A 21 -11.18 8.43 6.23
CA ASN A 21 -11.28 9.06 4.92
C ASN A 21 -12.10 8.23 3.90
N ARG A 22 -12.71 7.14 4.33
CA ARG A 22 -13.42 6.19 3.46
C ARG A 22 -14.38 6.87 2.49
N LYS A 23 -15.25 7.73 3.01
CA LYS A 23 -16.24 8.43 2.18
C LYS A 23 -15.60 9.37 1.16
N PHE A 24 -14.55 10.09 1.54
CA PHE A 24 -13.81 10.94 0.62
C PHE A 24 -13.22 10.13 -0.54
N VAL A 25 -12.65 8.95 -0.26
CA VAL A 25 -12.10 8.05 -1.29
C VAL A 25 -13.21 7.45 -2.15
N ASP A 26 -14.35 7.08 -1.57
CA ASP A 26 -15.53 6.62 -2.32
C ASP A 26 -16.00 7.68 -3.33
N ASP A 27 -16.00 8.96 -2.93
CA ASP A 27 -16.39 10.09 -3.78
C ASP A 27 -15.40 10.34 -4.95
N LEU A 28 -14.15 9.87 -4.86
CA LEU A 28 -13.15 9.92 -5.95
C LEU A 28 -13.31 8.79 -6.97
N ASN A 29 -14.09 7.77 -6.69
CA ASN A 29 -14.16 6.54 -7.46
C ASN A 29 -14.88 6.72 -8.80
N ILE A 30 -14.13 7.04 -9.85
CA ILE A 30 -14.62 7.24 -11.21
C ILE A 30 -14.19 6.11 -12.15
N PHE A 31 -13.07 5.43 -11.84
CA PHE A 31 -12.45 4.41 -12.69
C PHE A 31 -12.05 3.18 -11.87
N PRO A 32 -12.13 1.96 -12.43
CA PRO A 32 -12.67 1.60 -13.75
C PRO A 32 -14.21 1.59 -13.82
N VAL A 33 -14.88 1.47 -12.69
CA VAL A 33 -16.35 1.49 -12.54
C VAL A 33 -16.69 2.53 -11.49
N PRO A 34 -17.57 3.49 -11.78
CA PRO A 34 -17.95 4.56 -10.85
C PRO A 34 -19.03 4.11 -9.85
N ASP A 35 -18.75 3.05 -9.09
CA ASP A 35 -19.67 2.47 -8.10
C ASP A 35 -19.52 3.07 -6.69
N GLY A 36 -18.51 3.93 -6.49
CA GLY A 36 -18.35 4.70 -5.25
C GLY A 36 -17.99 3.84 -4.04
N ASP A 37 -17.25 2.77 -4.23
CA ASP A 37 -16.97 1.79 -3.16
C ASP A 37 -15.48 1.53 -2.88
N THR A 38 -14.56 2.23 -3.56
CA THR A 38 -13.10 2.01 -3.42
C THR A 38 -12.64 2.21 -1.99
N GLY A 39 -13.00 3.30 -1.33
CA GLY A 39 -12.64 3.58 0.05
C GLY A 39 -13.23 2.55 1.02
N THR A 40 -14.48 2.17 0.79
CA THR A 40 -15.15 1.11 1.55
C THR A 40 -14.43 -0.22 1.40
N ASN A 41 -14.15 -0.67 0.18
CA ASN A 41 -13.48 -1.93 -0.09
C ASN A 41 -12.04 -1.98 0.48
N MET A 42 -11.27 -0.92 0.31
CA MET A 42 -9.90 -0.86 0.82
C MET A 42 -9.87 -0.77 2.35
N SER A 43 -10.78 -0.01 2.98
CA SER A 43 -10.88 0.06 4.46
C SER A 43 -11.24 -1.29 5.08
N MET A 44 -12.15 -2.05 4.46
CA MET A 44 -12.48 -3.39 4.92
C MET A 44 -11.33 -4.37 4.74
N THR A 45 -10.59 -4.26 3.64
CA THR A 45 -9.46 -5.13 3.34
C THR A 45 -8.31 -4.91 4.33
N ILE A 46 -7.87 -3.64 4.52
CA ILE A 46 -6.78 -3.35 5.46
C ILE A 46 -7.23 -3.55 6.92
N GLY A 47 -8.52 -3.35 7.22
CA GLY A 47 -9.11 -3.62 8.51
C GLY A 47 -8.94 -5.08 8.93
N ALA A 48 -9.13 -6.03 8.02
CA ALA A 48 -8.87 -7.45 8.28
C ALA A 48 -7.41 -7.70 8.66
N GLY A 49 -6.46 -7.01 8.01
CA GLY A 49 -5.03 -7.06 8.37
C GLY A 49 -4.77 -6.47 9.74
N SER A 50 -5.34 -5.30 10.02
CA SER A 50 -5.25 -4.61 11.31
C SER A 50 -5.73 -5.49 12.47
N ASP A 51 -6.89 -6.11 12.32
CA ASP A 51 -7.47 -7.00 13.35
C ASP A 51 -6.56 -8.20 13.64
N ALA A 52 -5.99 -8.81 12.58
CA ALA A 52 -5.06 -9.92 12.74
C ALA A 52 -3.77 -9.51 13.46
N MET A 53 -3.27 -8.29 13.20
CA MET A 53 -2.06 -7.79 13.85
C MET A 53 -2.28 -7.38 15.31
N GLN A 54 -3.46 -6.88 15.66
CA GLN A 54 -3.79 -6.52 17.04
C GLN A 54 -3.73 -7.73 17.99
N ALA A 55 -3.93 -8.93 17.47
CA ALA A 55 -3.83 -10.17 18.24
C ALA A 55 -2.37 -10.64 18.47
N LEU A 56 -1.38 -10.01 17.84
CA LEU A 56 0.02 -10.39 17.96
C LEU A 56 0.69 -9.76 19.19
N ALA A 57 1.65 -10.47 19.76
CA ALA A 57 2.47 -9.95 20.86
C ALA A 57 3.43 -8.85 20.39
N ASP A 58 3.86 -7.99 21.32
CA ASP A 58 4.74 -6.84 21.00
C ASP A 58 6.16 -7.25 20.56
N ASN A 59 6.61 -8.46 20.91
CA ASN A 59 7.93 -8.97 20.60
C ASN A 59 7.99 -9.82 19.32
N GLU A 60 6.94 -9.76 18.48
CA GLU A 60 6.94 -10.50 17.21
C GLU A 60 7.87 -9.85 16.17
N THR A 61 8.40 -10.67 15.26
CA THR A 61 9.29 -10.23 14.20
C THR A 61 8.54 -9.44 13.11
N THR A 62 9.24 -8.60 12.34
CA THR A 62 8.67 -7.93 11.16
C THR A 62 8.12 -8.93 10.14
N ALA A 63 8.82 -10.05 9.93
CA ALA A 63 8.34 -11.14 9.07
C ALA A 63 6.98 -11.67 9.49
N LYS A 64 6.79 -11.95 10.79
CA LYS A 64 5.56 -12.53 11.31
C LYS A 64 4.39 -11.52 11.27
N VAL A 65 4.67 -10.27 11.59
CA VAL A 65 3.69 -9.19 11.51
C VAL A 65 3.23 -8.98 10.07
N ALA A 66 4.16 -8.84 9.11
CA ALA A 66 3.85 -8.68 7.69
C ALA A 66 3.05 -9.87 7.13
N LYS A 67 3.41 -11.10 7.52
CA LYS A 67 2.72 -12.34 7.09
C LYS A 67 1.29 -12.42 7.64
N ALA A 68 1.08 -12.04 8.89
CA ALA A 68 -0.24 -12.01 9.50
C ALA A 68 -1.16 -11.01 8.79
N ALA A 69 -0.67 -9.79 8.54
CA ALA A 69 -1.39 -8.77 7.79
C ALA A 69 -1.75 -9.24 6.39
N ALA A 70 -0.76 -9.68 5.61
CA ALA A 70 -0.95 -10.11 4.22
C ALA A 70 -1.94 -11.28 4.10
N SER A 71 -1.85 -12.27 4.99
CA SER A 71 -2.74 -13.42 5.00
C SER A 71 -4.19 -13.06 5.32
N ALA A 72 -4.40 -12.15 6.28
CA ALA A 72 -5.73 -11.69 6.66
C ALA A 72 -6.34 -10.81 5.57
N MET A 73 -5.56 -9.87 5.00
CA MET A 73 -6.00 -9.01 3.91
C MET A 73 -6.39 -9.82 2.66
N LEU A 74 -5.63 -10.86 2.32
CA LEU A 74 -5.94 -11.72 1.16
C LEU A 74 -7.29 -12.44 1.34
N ARG A 75 -7.57 -12.96 2.55
CA ARG A 75 -8.85 -13.60 2.86
C ARG A 75 -10.02 -12.61 2.94
N GLY A 76 -9.74 -11.40 3.39
CA GLY A 76 -10.72 -10.32 3.57
C GLY A 76 -10.81 -9.36 2.39
N ALA A 77 -10.11 -9.60 1.29
CA ALA A 77 -10.07 -8.68 0.14
C ALA A 77 -11.47 -8.42 -0.44
N ARG A 78 -11.76 -7.13 -0.66
CA ARG A 78 -13.03 -6.65 -1.23
C ARG A 78 -12.77 -5.80 -2.46
N GLY A 79 -13.54 -6.06 -3.51
CA GLY A 79 -13.42 -5.36 -4.79
C GLY A 79 -12.06 -5.52 -5.46
N ASN A 80 -11.89 -4.92 -6.64
CA ASN A 80 -10.61 -4.95 -7.35
C ASN A 80 -9.52 -4.21 -6.58
N SER A 81 -9.85 -3.08 -5.98
CA SER A 81 -8.92 -2.26 -5.20
C SER A 81 -8.39 -2.99 -3.96
N GLY A 82 -9.26 -3.68 -3.23
CA GLY A 82 -8.86 -4.51 -2.08
C GLY A 82 -8.00 -5.71 -2.48
N VAL A 83 -8.29 -6.34 -3.62
CA VAL A 83 -7.44 -7.42 -4.16
C VAL A 83 -6.05 -6.89 -4.48
N ILE A 84 -5.92 -5.75 -5.17
CA ILE A 84 -4.62 -5.15 -5.48
C ILE A 84 -3.86 -4.80 -4.19
N LEU A 85 -4.53 -4.18 -3.21
CA LEU A 85 -3.92 -3.87 -1.91
C LEU A 85 -3.42 -5.14 -1.21
N SER A 86 -4.20 -6.22 -1.22
CA SER A 86 -3.78 -7.50 -0.62
C SER A 86 -2.57 -8.12 -1.31
N LEU A 87 -2.44 -7.95 -2.62
CA LEU A 87 -1.30 -8.43 -3.41
C LEU A 87 -0.03 -7.61 -3.15
N LEU A 88 -0.15 -6.29 -2.98
CA LEU A 88 0.95 -5.43 -2.53
C LEU A 88 1.50 -5.91 -1.18
N PHE A 89 0.62 -6.11 -0.20
CA PHE A 89 1.01 -6.62 1.13
C PHE A 89 1.56 -8.04 1.08
N ARG A 90 1.04 -8.91 0.22
CA ARG A 90 1.57 -10.26 0.04
C ARG A 90 3.02 -10.26 -0.45
N GLY A 91 3.32 -9.46 -1.47
CA GLY A 91 4.68 -9.33 -1.97
C GLY A 91 5.61 -8.64 -0.98
N PHE A 92 5.12 -7.61 -0.29
CA PHE A 92 5.83 -6.95 0.81
C PHE A 92 6.20 -7.94 1.93
N SER A 93 5.24 -8.75 2.35
CA SER A 93 5.49 -9.81 3.35
C SER A 93 6.53 -10.83 2.88
N LYS A 94 6.52 -11.20 1.60
CA LYS A 94 7.52 -12.10 1.02
C LYS A 94 8.91 -11.47 1.05
N GLY A 95 9.01 -10.16 0.79
CA GLY A 95 10.29 -9.43 0.84
C GLY A 95 10.86 -9.29 2.25
N LEU A 96 10.03 -9.42 3.29
CA LEU A 96 10.44 -9.41 4.70
C LEU A 96 10.57 -10.81 5.30
N GLU A 97 10.48 -11.89 4.49
CA GLU A 97 10.61 -13.25 4.99
C GLU A 97 11.96 -13.41 5.71
N ASP A 98 11.93 -14.06 6.87
CA ASP A 98 13.09 -14.28 7.75
C ASP A 98 13.69 -13.02 8.43
N THR A 99 13.10 -11.83 8.31
CA THR A 99 13.57 -10.64 9.01
C THR A 99 13.02 -10.57 10.44
N VAL A 100 13.89 -10.27 11.40
CA VAL A 100 13.50 -9.99 12.80
C VAL A 100 13.12 -8.52 12.93
N GLU A 101 13.98 -7.63 12.47
CA GLU A 101 13.79 -6.20 12.33
C GLU A 101 14.17 -5.80 10.91
N ALA A 102 13.58 -4.76 10.36
CA ALA A 102 13.84 -4.32 8.99
C ALA A 102 14.58 -2.98 8.96
N ASP A 103 15.54 -2.86 8.08
CA ASP A 103 16.19 -1.59 7.72
C ASP A 103 15.53 -0.95 6.47
N GLY A 104 16.02 0.21 6.07
CA GLY A 104 15.48 0.93 4.93
C GLY A 104 15.61 0.17 3.63
N THR A 105 16.73 -0.50 3.39
CA THR A 105 16.96 -1.30 2.19
C THR A 105 15.99 -2.48 2.10
N GLN A 106 15.76 -3.16 3.21
CA GLN A 106 14.82 -4.28 3.29
C GLN A 106 13.38 -3.81 3.05
N LEU A 107 12.97 -2.66 3.61
CA LEU A 107 11.65 -2.08 3.38
C LEU A 107 11.44 -1.70 1.91
N ALA A 108 12.42 -1.03 1.28
CA ALA A 108 12.35 -0.64 -0.13
C ALA A 108 12.27 -1.87 -1.04
N ALA A 109 13.11 -2.88 -0.81
CA ALA A 109 13.11 -4.12 -1.57
C ALA A 109 11.79 -4.89 -1.40
N ALA A 110 11.25 -4.94 -0.19
CA ALA A 110 9.97 -5.58 0.09
C ALA A 110 8.81 -4.89 -0.64
N LEU A 111 8.79 -3.55 -0.66
CA LEU A 111 7.78 -2.80 -1.41
C LEU A 111 7.88 -3.06 -2.92
N ALA A 112 9.09 -3.10 -3.48
CA ALA A 112 9.30 -3.41 -4.89
C ALA A 112 8.77 -4.81 -5.27
N ILE A 113 8.95 -5.81 -4.41
CA ILE A 113 8.38 -7.15 -4.58
C ILE A 113 6.84 -7.09 -4.52
N GLY A 114 6.28 -6.28 -3.63
CA GLY A 114 4.84 -6.03 -3.56
C GLY A 114 4.28 -5.47 -4.86
N VAL A 115 4.93 -4.45 -5.41
CA VAL A 115 4.55 -3.80 -6.67
C VAL A 115 4.61 -4.80 -7.83
N ASP A 116 5.71 -5.55 -7.97
CA ASP A 116 5.87 -6.58 -9.00
C ASP A 116 4.75 -7.65 -8.92
N SER A 117 4.42 -8.07 -7.71
CA SER A 117 3.33 -9.03 -7.48
C SER A 117 1.97 -8.49 -7.92
N ALA A 118 1.69 -7.21 -7.65
CA ALA A 118 0.43 -6.58 -8.06
C ALA A 118 0.35 -6.41 -9.59
N TYR A 119 1.41 -5.93 -10.25
CA TYR A 119 1.45 -5.80 -11.71
C TYR A 119 1.27 -7.12 -12.42
N LYS A 120 1.90 -8.21 -11.94
CA LYS A 120 1.79 -9.55 -12.54
C LYS A 120 0.40 -10.16 -12.39
N ALA A 121 -0.33 -9.79 -11.37
CA ALA A 121 -1.67 -10.34 -11.12
C ALA A 121 -2.78 -9.63 -11.92
N VAL A 122 -2.55 -8.40 -12.36
CA VAL A 122 -3.51 -7.63 -13.16
C VAL A 122 -3.30 -7.93 -14.64
N MET A 123 -4.31 -8.48 -15.32
CA MET A 123 -4.20 -8.86 -16.74
C MET A 123 -3.88 -7.70 -17.67
N LYS A 124 -4.38 -6.51 -17.37
CA LYS A 124 -4.13 -5.27 -18.12
C LYS A 124 -3.82 -4.14 -17.15
N PRO A 125 -2.57 -4.03 -16.67
CA PRO A 125 -2.17 -2.93 -15.82
C PRO A 125 -2.43 -1.59 -16.52
N THR A 126 -3.11 -0.68 -15.82
CA THR A 126 -3.43 0.65 -16.33
C THR A 126 -2.65 1.68 -15.54
N GLU A 127 -1.90 2.52 -16.26
CA GLU A 127 -1.18 3.64 -15.64
C GLU A 127 -2.16 4.78 -15.26
N GLY A 128 -1.77 5.58 -14.27
CA GLY A 128 -2.66 6.58 -13.68
C GLY A 128 -3.57 6.01 -12.58
N THR A 129 -3.21 4.85 -12.02
CA THR A 129 -3.96 4.15 -10.97
C THR A 129 -3.07 3.87 -9.76
N ILE A 130 -3.62 3.20 -8.75
CA ILE A 130 -2.88 2.67 -7.58
C ILE A 130 -1.57 1.98 -7.96
N LEU A 131 -1.52 1.29 -9.11
CA LEU A 131 -0.32 0.61 -9.57
C LEU A 131 0.81 1.59 -9.88
N THR A 132 0.50 2.71 -10.55
CA THR A 132 1.47 3.78 -10.82
C THR A 132 1.97 4.40 -9.52
N VAL A 133 1.06 4.71 -8.59
CA VAL A 133 1.41 5.30 -7.29
C VAL A 133 2.35 4.38 -6.52
N ALA A 134 2.02 3.10 -6.42
CA ALA A 134 2.84 2.11 -5.73
C ALA A 134 4.22 1.92 -6.41
N ARG A 135 4.28 1.90 -7.75
CA ARG A 135 5.53 1.76 -8.50
C ARG A 135 6.46 2.94 -8.27
N VAL A 136 5.97 4.16 -8.42
CA VAL A 136 6.80 5.37 -8.21
C VAL A 136 7.26 5.47 -6.77
N ALA A 137 6.41 5.15 -5.80
CA ALA A 137 6.78 5.09 -4.40
C ALA A 137 7.93 4.10 -4.16
N ALA A 138 7.86 2.89 -4.74
CA ALA A 138 8.92 1.89 -4.62
C ALA A 138 10.24 2.35 -5.28
N GLU A 139 10.18 2.98 -6.45
CA GLU A 139 11.35 3.54 -7.15
C GLU A 139 12.04 4.62 -6.30
N LYS A 140 11.28 5.52 -5.69
CA LYS A 140 11.81 6.57 -4.78
C LYS A 140 12.42 5.96 -3.52
N GLY A 141 11.78 4.97 -2.93
CA GLY A 141 12.30 4.25 -1.77
C GLY A 141 13.62 3.53 -2.08
N ALA A 142 13.71 2.86 -3.23
CA ALA A 142 14.94 2.20 -3.67
C ALA A 142 16.09 3.19 -3.85
N ALA A 143 15.84 4.32 -4.51
CA ALA A 143 16.84 5.38 -4.68
C ALA A 143 17.29 5.99 -3.34
N ALA A 144 16.38 6.19 -2.40
CA ALA A 144 16.70 6.69 -1.06
C ALA A 144 17.55 5.71 -0.27
N ALA A 145 17.27 4.42 -0.36
CA ALA A 145 18.01 3.37 0.33
C ALA A 145 19.47 3.22 -0.14
N GLU A 146 19.77 3.68 -1.35
CA GLU A 146 21.17 3.77 -1.85
C GLU A 146 21.96 4.91 -1.18
N ILE A 147 21.24 5.93 -0.64
CA ILE A 147 21.85 7.12 -0.03
C ILE A 147 21.97 6.91 1.48
N ASP A 148 20.88 6.48 2.14
CA ASP A 148 20.82 6.26 3.57
C ASP A 148 19.90 5.07 3.87
N ASN A 149 20.41 4.12 4.66
CA ASN A 149 19.67 2.92 5.06
C ASN A 149 18.79 3.11 6.30
N ASP A 150 18.58 4.37 6.74
CA ASP A 150 17.63 4.65 7.82
C ASP A 150 16.21 4.35 7.35
N PRO A 151 15.45 3.48 8.05
CA PRO A 151 14.11 3.10 7.63
C PRO A 151 13.12 4.29 7.61
N ILE A 152 13.31 5.30 8.44
CA ILE A 152 12.45 6.50 8.44
C ILE A 152 12.74 7.34 7.21
N TYR A 153 14.03 7.58 6.91
CA TYR A 153 14.43 8.31 5.70
C TYR A 153 13.91 7.66 4.42
N VAL A 154 14.03 6.34 4.31
CA VAL A 154 13.52 5.58 3.15
C VAL A 154 12.00 5.63 3.07
N TRP A 155 11.31 5.50 4.21
CA TRP A 155 9.85 5.53 4.22
C TRP A 155 9.29 6.91 3.87
N ASP A 156 9.93 7.99 4.32
CA ASP A 156 9.57 9.35 3.92
C ASP A 156 9.70 9.55 2.41
N ALA A 157 10.76 9.03 1.79
CA ALA A 157 10.94 9.07 0.35
C ALA A 157 9.84 8.27 -0.40
N ILE A 158 9.43 7.11 0.13
CA ILE A 158 8.31 6.32 -0.38
C ILE A 158 7.02 7.15 -0.34
N CYS A 159 6.70 7.78 0.78
CA CYS A 159 5.51 8.62 0.93
C CYS A 159 5.53 9.82 -0.02
N MET A 160 6.67 10.51 -0.16
CA MET A 160 6.82 11.61 -1.11
C MET A 160 6.60 11.15 -2.55
N GLY A 161 7.17 10.00 -2.94
CA GLY A 161 6.98 9.43 -4.26
C GLY A 161 5.53 9.05 -4.55
N ALA A 162 4.83 8.51 -3.55
CA ALA A 162 3.41 8.21 -3.65
C ALA A 162 2.57 9.47 -3.88
N ALA A 163 2.81 10.52 -3.10
CA ALA A 163 2.09 11.80 -3.23
C ALA A 163 2.35 12.47 -4.60
N GLU A 164 3.61 12.51 -5.06
CA GLU A 164 3.97 13.01 -6.39
C GLU A 164 3.24 12.24 -7.50
N ALA A 165 3.28 10.91 -7.45
CA ALA A 165 2.62 10.07 -8.45
C ALA A 165 1.09 10.24 -8.43
N LEU A 166 0.48 10.33 -7.26
CA LEU A 166 -0.96 10.56 -7.12
C LEU A 166 -1.40 11.84 -7.87
N ALA A 167 -0.65 12.92 -7.71
CA ALA A 167 -0.92 14.18 -8.38
C ALA A 167 -0.87 14.07 -9.92
N THR A 168 -0.12 13.12 -10.48
CA THR A 168 0.02 12.89 -11.93
C THR A 168 -1.05 11.94 -12.50
N THR A 169 -1.81 11.25 -11.68
CA THR A 169 -2.79 10.27 -12.14
C THR A 169 -3.81 10.83 -13.14
N PRO A 170 -4.31 12.09 -13.02
CA PRO A 170 -5.21 12.67 -14.02
C PRO A 170 -4.55 12.90 -15.39
N ASP A 171 -3.22 13.11 -15.42
CA ASP A 171 -2.50 13.30 -16.68
C ASP A 171 -2.26 11.98 -17.42
N LEU A 172 -2.18 10.88 -16.70
CA LEU A 172 -2.00 9.53 -17.24
C LEU A 172 -3.32 8.86 -17.62
N LEU A 173 -4.42 9.21 -16.95
CA LEU A 173 -5.73 8.61 -17.14
C LEU A 173 -6.78 9.69 -17.45
N PRO A 174 -7.11 9.92 -18.74
CA PRO A 174 -7.95 11.04 -19.19
C PRO A 174 -9.33 11.14 -18.52
N VAL A 175 -9.92 10.01 -18.13
CA VAL A 175 -11.21 10.01 -17.43
C VAL A 175 -11.14 10.72 -16.08
N LEU A 176 -10.02 10.59 -15.35
CA LEU A 176 -9.79 11.29 -14.08
C LEU A 176 -9.62 12.80 -14.31
N LYS A 177 -8.88 13.18 -15.35
CA LYS A 177 -8.70 14.59 -15.74
C LYS A 177 -10.04 15.25 -16.09
N LYS A 178 -10.90 14.56 -16.85
CA LYS A 178 -12.22 15.04 -17.21
C LYS A 178 -13.12 15.21 -15.98
N ALA A 179 -13.01 14.34 -15.00
CA ALA A 179 -13.77 14.42 -13.75
C ALA A 179 -13.16 15.38 -12.73
N GLY A 180 -11.91 15.84 -12.92
CA GLY A 180 -11.21 16.74 -11.98
C GLY A 180 -10.80 16.05 -10.69
N VAL A 181 -10.52 14.74 -10.72
CA VAL A 181 -10.15 13.94 -9.55
C VAL A 181 -8.84 13.18 -9.77
N VAL A 182 -8.23 12.73 -8.68
CA VAL A 182 -7.12 11.78 -8.68
C VAL A 182 -7.65 10.34 -8.59
N ASP A 183 -6.79 9.35 -8.80
CA ASP A 183 -7.17 7.94 -8.66
C ASP A 183 -7.54 7.60 -7.20
N ALA A 184 -8.72 7.03 -6.99
CA ALA A 184 -9.23 6.70 -5.66
C ALA A 184 -8.35 5.67 -4.93
N GLY A 185 -7.92 4.61 -5.61
CA GLY A 185 -7.01 3.60 -5.06
C GLY A 185 -5.62 4.17 -4.77
N GLY A 186 -5.12 5.05 -5.66
CA GLY A 186 -3.89 5.79 -5.47
C GLY A 186 -3.94 6.70 -4.24
N GLN A 187 -5.06 7.38 -4.00
CA GLN A 187 -5.27 8.23 -2.82
C GLN A 187 -5.13 7.44 -1.50
N VAL A 188 -5.56 6.19 -1.48
CA VAL A 188 -5.40 5.32 -0.28
C VAL A 188 -3.94 4.95 -0.06
N SER A 189 -3.16 4.83 -1.13
CA SER A 189 -1.77 4.36 -1.08
C SER A 189 -0.76 5.49 -0.84
N ALA A 190 -1.16 6.72 -1.03
CA ALA A 190 -0.36 7.94 -0.78
C ALA A 190 -0.61 8.49 0.62
#